data_ccc3819fe0c30b77cabaee3f6c2921ae
#
_entry.id   ccc3819fe0c30b77cabaee3f6c2921ae
#
_cell.length_a   1.000
_cell.length_b   1.000
_cell.length_c   1.000
_cell.angle_alpha   90.00
_cell.angle_beta   90.00
_cell.angle_gamma   90.00
#
_symmetry.space_group_name_H-M   'P 1'
#
loop_
_entity.id
_entity.type
_entity.pdbx_description
1 polymer ?
#
loop_
_entity_poly.entity_id
_entity_poly.type
_entity_poly.pdbx_seq_one_letter_code
_entity_poly.pdbx_strand_id
1 'polypeptide(L)'
;ASCLVGSEMCIRDRHKRSSRESLDCALMLQELIGLGVDNIITFDAHDPRVQNAIPLSGFENIRPTYQFIKCLLRSTPDLEIDKEHMMVISPDEGAMHRAIFLANMLGVDVGMFYKRRDYTQIVNGRNPIVAHEFLGDSVEGKDVIIIDDMISSGESMLDVAKQLKNRKARRVYCMCTFGLFTNGLELFDQYYKDGIIEKVITTNLTYQPEDLLSREWYASADLSKYIALLIDHLNHDASISDILDQTERIQARINEYKVKHTITENYES
;
A
#
# COMPACT_ATOMS: atom_id res chain seq x y z
N ALA A 1 14.35 21.47 -12.74
CA ALA A 1 13.40 20.36 -12.68
C ALA A 1 12.21 20.79 -11.84
N SER A 2 11.08 21.08 -12.47
CA SER A 2 9.83 21.32 -11.72
C SER A 2 9.29 19.97 -11.27
N CYS A 3 9.43 19.70 -10.00
CA CYS A 3 8.83 18.54 -9.37
C CYS A 3 7.33 18.80 -9.19
N LEU A 4 6.47 18.16 -10.00
CA LEU A 4 5.03 18.17 -9.79
C LEU A 4 4.71 17.12 -8.71
N VAL A 5 4.67 17.57 -7.46
CA VAL A 5 4.23 16.77 -6.33
C VAL A 5 2.74 17.01 -6.14
N GLY A 6 1.92 15.96 -6.14
CA GLY A 6 0.53 16.05 -5.68
C GLY A 6 -0.57 15.70 -6.69
N SER A 7 -0.26 15.09 -7.82
CA SER A 7 -1.28 14.78 -8.84
C SER A 7 -1.89 13.37 -8.76
N GLU A 8 -1.50 12.53 -7.79
CA GLU A 8 -1.92 11.13 -7.77
C GLU A 8 -3.42 10.91 -7.55
N MET A 9 -4.06 11.74 -6.75
CA MET A 9 -5.53 11.71 -6.63
C MET A 9 -6.22 11.92 -7.97
N CYS A 10 -5.66 12.80 -8.82
CA CYS A 10 -6.18 13.03 -10.15
C CYS A 10 -5.97 11.85 -11.09
N ILE A 11 -4.88 11.09 -10.92
CA ILE A 11 -4.55 9.92 -11.74
C ILE A 11 -5.48 8.75 -11.42
N ARG A 12 -5.79 8.50 -10.14
CA ARG A 12 -6.66 7.40 -9.72
C ARG A 12 -8.04 7.46 -10.36
N ASP A 13 -8.66 8.63 -10.39
CA ASP A 13 -10.03 8.79 -10.85
C ASP A 13 -10.14 8.98 -12.37
N ARG A 14 -9.02 9.08 -13.08
CA ARG A 14 -8.96 9.40 -14.51
C ARG A 14 -8.69 8.20 -15.42
N HIS A 15 -8.65 6.98 -14.90
CA HIS A 15 -8.54 5.82 -15.77
C HIS A 15 -9.91 5.47 -16.36
N LYS A 16 -9.89 5.12 -17.63
CA LYS A 16 -11.11 4.75 -18.37
C LYS A 16 -11.74 3.47 -17.80
N ARG A 17 -12.96 3.59 -17.28
CA ARG A 17 -13.74 2.47 -16.73
C ARG A 17 -14.83 1.98 -17.68
N SER A 18 -15.26 2.83 -18.61
CA SER A 18 -16.29 2.50 -19.60
C SER A 18 -15.86 2.93 -21.01
N SER A 19 -16.58 2.42 -22.02
CA SER A 19 -16.26 2.68 -23.43
C SER A 19 -16.45 4.13 -23.88
N ARG A 20 -17.11 4.98 -23.06
CA ARG A 20 -17.45 6.37 -23.41
C ARG A 20 -16.72 7.39 -22.53
N GLU A 21 -15.83 6.97 -21.68
CA GLU A 21 -15.00 7.85 -20.84
C GLU A 21 -13.73 8.22 -21.58
N SER A 22 -13.21 9.44 -21.32
CA SER A 22 -11.85 9.82 -21.73
C SER A 22 -10.81 9.10 -20.87
N LEU A 23 -9.62 8.90 -21.41
CA LEU A 23 -8.48 8.39 -20.67
C LEU A 23 -7.62 9.56 -20.18
N ASP A 24 -8.15 10.32 -19.23
CA ASP A 24 -7.55 11.59 -18.78
C ASP A 24 -6.12 11.41 -18.24
N CYS A 25 -5.83 10.27 -17.60
CA CYS A 25 -4.48 9.95 -17.16
C CYS A 25 -3.49 9.89 -18.33
N ALA A 26 -3.89 9.25 -19.45
CA ALA A 26 -3.06 9.19 -20.65
C ALA A 26 -2.82 10.58 -21.25
N LEU A 27 -3.87 11.41 -21.32
CA LEU A 27 -3.75 12.77 -21.80
C LEU A 27 -2.79 13.60 -20.95
N MET A 28 -2.89 13.51 -19.62
CA MET A 28 -1.99 14.21 -18.71
C MET A 28 -0.53 13.76 -18.90
N LEU A 29 -0.27 12.47 -19.04
CA LEU A 29 1.08 11.95 -19.27
C LEU A 29 1.64 12.45 -20.61
N GLN A 30 0.81 12.45 -21.66
CA GLN A 30 1.19 12.97 -22.98
C GLN A 30 1.45 14.48 -22.95
N GLU A 31 0.68 15.25 -22.18
CA GLU A 31 0.94 16.68 -21.97
C GLU A 31 2.30 16.91 -21.29
N LEU A 32 2.63 16.15 -20.24
CA LEU A 32 3.93 16.25 -19.57
C LEU A 32 5.10 15.99 -20.54
N ILE A 33 4.99 14.94 -21.36
CA ILE A 33 6.00 14.65 -22.40
C ILE A 33 6.06 15.78 -23.44
N GLY A 34 4.90 16.29 -23.87
CA GLY A 34 4.81 17.43 -24.79
C GLY A 34 5.42 18.73 -24.24
N LEU A 35 5.49 18.88 -22.92
CA LEU A 35 6.17 19.96 -22.23
C LEU A 35 7.68 19.77 -22.07
N GLY A 36 8.23 18.62 -22.55
CA GLY A 36 9.67 18.33 -22.51
C GLY A 36 10.10 17.53 -21.27
N VAL A 37 9.18 16.81 -20.61
CA VAL A 37 9.54 15.86 -19.56
C VAL A 37 9.95 14.53 -20.19
N ASP A 38 11.21 14.14 -20.07
CA ASP A 38 11.74 12.92 -20.68
C ASP A 38 11.42 11.66 -19.88
N ASN A 39 11.44 11.76 -18.54
CA ASN A 39 11.25 10.65 -17.63
C ASN A 39 10.26 11.00 -16.54
N ILE A 40 9.34 10.08 -16.25
CA ILE A 40 8.35 10.19 -15.19
C ILE A 40 8.61 9.10 -14.15
N ILE A 41 8.77 9.50 -12.91
CA ILE A 41 8.91 8.57 -11.78
C ILE A 41 7.73 8.78 -10.83
N THR A 42 7.03 7.71 -10.52
CA THR A 42 5.91 7.71 -9.57
C THR A 42 6.08 6.60 -8.53
N PHE A 43 5.38 6.76 -7.42
CA PHE A 43 5.29 5.70 -6.41
C PHE A 43 3.91 5.07 -6.47
N ASP A 44 3.90 3.73 -6.55
CA ASP A 44 2.73 2.87 -6.42
C ASP A 44 1.51 3.34 -7.23
N ALA A 45 1.71 3.52 -8.54
CA ALA A 45 0.62 3.90 -9.44
C ALA A 45 -0.59 2.97 -9.27
N HIS A 46 -1.79 3.56 -9.16
CA HIS A 46 -3.04 2.81 -8.99
C HIS A 46 -3.24 1.74 -10.07
N ASP A 47 -2.96 2.09 -11.31
CA ASP A 47 -2.88 1.16 -12.44
C ASP A 47 -1.52 1.31 -13.14
N PRO A 48 -0.59 0.35 -12.98
CA PRO A 48 0.75 0.44 -13.57
C PRO A 48 0.74 0.43 -15.10
N ARG A 49 -0.38 0.07 -15.75
CA ARG A 49 -0.53 0.08 -17.22
C ARG A 49 -0.61 1.49 -17.79
N VAL A 50 -0.70 2.53 -16.97
CA VAL A 50 -0.66 3.95 -17.41
C VAL A 50 0.60 4.27 -18.21
N GLN A 51 1.72 3.57 -17.96
CA GLN A 51 2.95 3.68 -18.74
C GLN A 51 2.74 3.44 -20.26
N ASN A 52 1.74 2.66 -20.64
CA ASN A 52 1.43 2.38 -22.06
C ASN A 52 0.92 3.61 -22.83
N ALA A 53 0.55 4.68 -22.13
CA ALA A 53 0.14 5.94 -22.76
C ALA A 53 1.32 6.74 -23.35
N ILE A 54 2.54 6.46 -22.87
CA ILE A 54 3.79 7.15 -23.26
C ILE A 54 4.89 6.13 -23.59
N PRO A 55 4.69 5.25 -24.59
CA PRO A 55 5.55 4.10 -24.84
C PRO A 55 6.98 4.43 -25.30
N LEU A 56 7.23 5.69 -25.68
CA LEU A 56 8.54 6.16 -26.14
C LEU A 56 9.30 6.97 -25.07
N SER A 57 8.72 7.13 -23.88
CA SER A 57 9.29 7.92 -22.79
C SER A 57 9.54 7.04 -21.57
N GLY A 58 10.48 7.44 -20.70
CA GLY A 58 10.77 6.73 -19.47
C GLY A 58 9.61 6.85 -18.47
N PHE A 59 9.18 5.71 -17.91
CA PHE A 59 8.19 5.68 -16.82
C PHE A 59 8.59 4.62 -15.80
N GLU A 60 8.86 5.06 -14.56
CA GLU A 60 9.23 4.19 -13.47
C GLU A 60 8.16 4.23 -12.37
N ASN A 61 7.62 3.07 -12.06
CA ASN A 61 6.64 2.89 -10.97
C ASN A 61 7.28 2.18 -9.78
N ILE A 62 7.61 2.94 -8.75
CA ILE A 62 8.37 2.48 -7.58
C ILE A 62 7.43 2.01 -6.48
N ARG A 63 7.76 0.87 -5.84
CA ARG A 63 7.02 0.35 -4.69
C ARG A 63 7.76 0.70 -3.39
N PRO A 64 7.08 1.24 -2.38
CA PRO A 64 7.68 1.57 -1.08
C PRO A 64 7.81 0.35 -0.13
N THR A 65 7.83 -0.87 -0.66
CA THR A 65 7.74 -2.12 0.12
C THR A 65 8.84 -2.25 1.16
N TYR A 66 10.09 -1.88 0.83
CA TYR A 66 11.19 -1.92 1.79
C TYR A 66 10.92 -1.01 2.99
N GLN A 67 10.43 0.20 2.74
CA GLN A 67 10.13 1.17 3.80
C GLN A 67 8.95 0.72 4.66
N PHE A 68 7.94 0.08 4.05
CA PHE A 68 6.83 -0.52 4.79
C PHE A 68 7.31 -1.62 5.73
N ILE A 69 8.08 -2.59 5.23
CA ILE A 69 8.62 -3.68 6.03
C ILE A 69 9.51 -3.12 7.15
N LYS A 70 10.40 -2.19 6.83
CA LYS A 70 11.26 -1.53 7.82
C LYS A 70 10.44 -0.82 8.92
N CYS A 71 9.37 -0.12 8.53
CA CYS A 71 8.49 0.57 9.47
C CYS A 71 7.72 -0.43 10.35
N LEU A 72 7.14 -1.47 9.76
CA LEU A 72 6.42 -2.53 10.48
C LEU A 72 7.30 -3.19 11.52
N LEU A 73 8.48 -3.68 11.14
CA LEU A 73 9.42 -4.37 12.03
C LEU A 73 9.94 -3.50 13.18
N ARG A 74 9.98 -2.17 12.97
CA ARG A 74 10.36 -1.22 14.00
C ARG A 74 9.23 -0.90 14.97
N SER A 75 8.01 -0.80 14.45
CA SER A 75 6.83 -0.41 15.24
C SER A 75 6.15 -1.59 15.94
N THR A 76 6.48 -2.82 15.55
CA THR A 76 5.92 -4.05 16.12
C THR A 76 7.03 -5.08 16.27
N PRO A 77 7.71 -5.09 17.42
CA PRO A 77 8.91 -5.92 17.63
C PRO A 77 8.61 -7.41 17.87
N ASP A 78 7.37 -7.83 18.05
CA ASP A 78 6.92 -9.18 18.40
C ASP A 78 6.18 -9.88 17.25
N LEU A 79 6.52 -9.59 15.99
CA LEU A 79 5.91 -10.21 14.83
C LEU A 79 6.55 -11.56 14.51
N GLU A 80 5.72 -12.56 14.31
CA GLU A 80 6.12 -13.84 13.75
C GLU A 80 5.86 -13.85 12.25
N ILE A 81 6.96 -13.87 11.45
CA ILE A 81 6.87 -13.73 9.99
C ILE A 81 7.03 -15.11 9.36
N ASP A 82 5.93 -15.84 9.30
CA ASP A 82 5.79 -17.12 8.64
C ASP A 82 4.34 -17.37 8.22
N LYS A 83 4.07 -18.47 7.51
CA LYS A 83 2.75 -18.80 6.98
C LYS A 83 1.71 -19.16 8.05
N GLU A 84 2.15 -19.61 9.21
CA GLU A 84 1.26 -20.02 10.29
C GLU A 84 0.73 -18.81 11.05
N HIS A 85 1.56 -17.77 11.20
CA HIS A 85 1.28 -16.63 12.06
C HIS A 85 0.92 -15.33 11.31
N MET A 86 1.19 -15.26 9.99
CA MET A 86 0.96 -14.04 9.23
C MET A 86 0.33 -14.31 7.86
N MET A 87 -0.49 -13.36 7.39
CA MET A 87 -1.07 -13.34 6.05
C MET A 87 -1.18 -11.93 5.52
N VAL A 88 -0.96 -11.74 4.21
CA VAL A 88 -1.21 -10.47 3.53
C VAL A 88 -2.58 -10.51 2.87
N ILE A 89 -3.33 -9.41 2.99
CA ILE A 89 -4.72 -9.32 2.52
C ILE A 89 -4.83 -8.20 1.48
N SER A 90 -5.37 -8.55 0.32
CA SER A 90 -5.84 -7.58 -0.65
C SER A 90 -7.26 -7.14 -0.32
N PRO A 91 -7.55 -5.84 -0.17
CA PRO A 91 -8.91 -5.36 0.13
C PRO A 91 -9.88 -5.53 -1.06
N ASP A 92 -9.35 -5.66 -2.28
CA ASP A 92 -10.12 -5.93 -3.50
C ASP A 92 -9.21 -6.47 -4.62
N GLU A 93 -9.77 -6.67 -5.82
CA GLU A 93 -9.03 -7.17 -6.99
C GLU A 93 -7.92 -6.21 -7.45
N GLY A 94 -8.13 -4.89 -7.31
CA GLY A 94 -7.20 -3.86 -7.76
C GLY A 94 -5.87 -3.87 -7.01
N ALA A 95 -5.90 -4.16 -5.71
CA ALA A 95 -4.71 -4.19 -4.87
C ALA A 95 -3.96 -5.54 -4.88
N MET A 96 -4.48 -6.58 -5.58
CA MET A 96 -3.95 -7.94 -5.51
C MET A 96 -2.47 -8.03 -5.91
N HIS A 97 -2.03 -7.29 -6.92
CA HIS A 97 -0.62 -7.30 -7.35
C HIS A 97 0.34 -6.76 -6.27
N ARG A 98 -0.13 -5.80 -5.44
CA ARG A 98 0.64 -5.28 -4.29
C ARG A 98 0.71 -6.33 -3.18
N ALA A 99 -0.44 -6.95 -2.90
CA ALA A 99 -0.53 -7.98 -1.86
C ALA A 99 0.34 -9.20 -2.19
N ILE A 100 0.31 -9.70 -3.42
CA ILE A 100 1.17 -10.80 -3.89
C ILE A 100 2.65 -10.42 -3.75
N PHE A 101 3.05 -9.22 -4.15
CA PHE A 101 4.44 -8.80 -4.04
C PHE A 101 4.91 -8.74 -2.58
N LEU A 102 4.11 -8.11 -1.70
CA LEU A 102 4.44 -8.05 -0.27
C LEU A 102 4.49 -9.44 0.37
N ALA A 103 3.49 -10.30 0.07
CA ALA A 103 3.44 -11.67 0.58
C ALA A 103 4.67 -12.49 0.17
N ASN A 104 5.09 -12.38 -1.10
CA ASN A 104 6.31 -13.04 -1.60
C ASN A 104 7.57 -12.53 -0.87
N MET A 105 7.66 -11.23 -0.61
CA MET A 105 8.80 -10.66 0.13
C MET A 105 8.86 -11.16 1.57
N LEU A 106 7.70 -11.30 2.22
CA LEU A 106 7.60 -11.81 3.60
C LEU A 106 7.65 -13.34 3.69
N GLY A 107 7.41 -14.06 2.59
CA GLY A 107 7.34 -15.52 2.55
C GLY A 107 6.05 -16.07 3.18
N VAL A 108 4.95 -15.33 3.11
CA VAL A 108 3.64 -15.65 3.70
C VAL A 108 2.56 -15.83 2.63
N ASP A 109 1.40 -16.32 3.04
CA ASP A 109 0.27 -16.50 2.13
C ASP A 109 -0.50 -15.19 1.89
N VAL A 110 -1.28 -15.17 0.81
CA VAL A 110 -2.12 -14.02 0.44
C VAL A 110 -3.59 -14.43 0.41
N GLY A 111 -4.45 -13.54 0.92
CA GLY A 111 -5.89 -13.62 0.78
C GLY A 111 -6.45 -12.36 0.14
N MET A 112 -7.70 -12.41 -0.33
CA MET A 112 -8.36 -11.23 -0.89
C MET A 112 -9.83 -11.16 -0.53
N PHE A 113 -10.36 -9.95 -0.48
CA PHE A 113 -11.78 -9.69 -0.46
C PHE A 113 -12.31 -9.43 -1.87
N TYR A 114 -13.38 -10.10 -2.20
CA TYR A 114 -14.09 -9.92 -3.47
C TYR A 114 -15.43 -9.24 -3.21
N LYS A 115 -15.67 -8.13 -3.90
CA LYS A 115 -16.95 -7.38 -3.82
C LYS A 115 -17.91 -7.94 -4.87
N ARG A 116 -18.76 -8.90 -4.47
CA ARG A 116 -19.83 -9.38 -5.36
C ARG A 116 -20.90 -8.30 -5.51
N ARG A 117 -21.13 -7.88 -6.74
CA ARG A 117 -22.15 -6.89 -7.11
C ARG A 117 -23.38 -7.58 -7.67
N ASP A 118 -24.56 -7.04 -7.33
CA ASP A 118 -25.79 -7.45 -7.99
C ASP A 118 -25.95 -6.69 -9.30
N TYR A 119 -25.69 -7.35 -10.40
CA TYR A 119 -25.83 -6.77 -11.74
C TYR A 119 -27.27 -6.71 -12.22
N THR A 120 -28.24 -7.25 -11.46
CA THR A 120 -29.67 -7.21 -11.77
C THR A 120 -30.32 -5.91 -11.33
N GLN A 121 -29.68 -5.14 -10.44
CA GLN A 121 -30.19 -3.90 -9.91
C GLN A 121 -29.19 -2.74 -10.12
N ILE A 122 -29.73 -1.55 -10.35
CA ILE A 122 -28.97 -0.30 -10.40
C ILE A 122 -29.57 0.63 -9.34
N VAL A 123 -28.78 0.99 -8.34
CA VAL A 123 -29.14 1.94 -7.28
C VAL A 123 -28.18 3.12 -7.35
N ASN A 124 -28.71 4.33 -7.53
CA ASN A 124 -27.91 5.57 -7.70
C ASN A 124 -26.81 5.44 -8.78
N GLY A 125 -27.14 4.81 -9.92
CA GLY A 125 -26.21 4.62 -11.05
C GLY A 125 -25.11 3.58 -10.82
N ARG A 126 -25.19 2.78 -9.75
CA ARG A 126 -24.21 1.73 -9.43
C ARG A 126 -24.90 0.42 -9.10
N ASN A 127 -24.24 -0.69 -9.41
CA ASN A 127 -24.71 -2.01 -8.97
C ASN A 127 -24.40 -2.17 -7.48
N PRO A 128 -25.40 -2.46 -6.63
CA PRO A 128 -25.18 -2.61 -5.19
C PRO A 128 -24.24 -3.79 -4.88
N ILE A 129 -23.39 -3.61 -3.85
CA ILE A 129 -22.56 -4.70 -3.33
C ILE A 129 -23.46 -5.59 -2.48
N VAL A 130 -23.59 -6.87 -2.87
CA VAL A 130 -24.43 -7.86 -2.16
C VAL A 130 -23.67 -8.68 -1.16
N ALA A 131 -22.36 -8.86 -1.35
CA ALA A 131 -21.52 -9.59 -0.42
C ALA A 131 -20.05 -9.18 -0.56
N HIS A 132 -19.32 -9.19 0.57
CA HIS A 132 -17.88 -9.20 0.64
C HIS A 132 -17.46 -10.64 0.94
N GLU A 133 -17.00 -11.36 -0.08
CA GLU A 133 -16.52 -12.72 0.06
C GLU A 133 -15.01 -12.71 0.25
N PHE A 134 -14.54 -13.50 1.21
CA PHE A 134 -13.11 -13.68 1.44
C PHE A 134 -12.63 -14.93 0.71
N LEU A 135 -11.56 -14.80 -0.05
CA LEU A 135 -10.88 -15.86 -0.77
C LEU A 135 -9.47 -16.01 -0.19
N GLY A 136 -9.18 -17.14 0.40
CA GLY A 136 -7.90 -17.45 1.03
C GLY A 136 -8.05 -18.44 2.17
N ASP A 137 -6.93 -18.81 2.76
CA ASP A 137 -6.89 -19.67 3.94
C ASP A 137 -7.40 -18.96 5.20
N SER A 138 -7.59 -19.71 6.29
CA SER A 138 -8.03 -19.14 7.57
C SER A 138 -7.06 -18.06 8.07
N VAL A 139 -7.64 -16.97 8.54
CA VAL A 139 -6.91 -15.88 9.21
C VAL A 139 -7.00 -15.99 10.74
N GLU A 140 -7.66 -17.04 11.26
CA GLU A 140 -7.84 -17.22 12.70
C GLU A 140 -6.51 -17.33 13.42
N GLY A 141 -6.28 -16.46 14.40
CA GLY A 141 -5.07 -16.38 15.19
C GLY A 141 -3.87 -15.71 14.50
N LYS A 142 -3.98 -15.37 13.21
CA LYS A 142 -2.88 -14.74 12.46
C LYS A 142 -2.88 -13.22 12.57
N ASP A 143 -1.69 -12.65 12.48
CA ASP A 143 -1.51 -11.24 12.16
C ASP A 143 -1.78 -11.02 10.68
N VAL A 144 -2.57 -10.03 10.34
CA VAL A 144 -2.94 -9.78 8.95
C VAL A 144 -2.55 -8.37 8.52
N ILE A 145 -2.02 -8.25 7.31
CA ILE A 145 -1.61 -6.98 6.72
C ILE A 145 -2.52 -6.69 5.53
N ILE A 146 -3.36 -5.67 5.65
CA ILE A 146 -4.12 -5.13 4.51
C ILE A 146 -3.23 -4.14 3.78
N ILE A 147 -3.05 -4.31 2.47
CA ILE A 147 -2.23 -3.39 1.67
C ILE A 147 -3.02 -2.82 0.49
N ASP A 148 -2.92 -1.49 0.32
CA ASP A 148 -3.51 -0.77 -0.81
C ASP A 148 -2.58 0.38 -1.26
N ASP A 149 -2.91 1.07 -2.34
CA ASP A 149 -2.18 2.28 -2.76
C ASP A 149 -2.58 3.49 -1.92
N MET A 150 -3.84 3.62 -1.53
CA MET A 150 -4.36 4.85 -0.95
C MET A 150 -5.42 4.59 0.12
N ILE A 151 -5.33 5.34 1.21
CA ILE A 151 -6.44 5.59 2.14
C ILE A 151 -7.04 6.95 1.80
N SER A 152 -8.26 6.97 1.22
CA SER A 152 -9.04 8.21 1.05
C SER A 152 -9.84 8.49 2.34
N SER A 153 -11.11 8.10 2.42
CA SER A 153 -11.88 8.17 3.69
C SER A 153 -11.50 7.10 4.71
N GLY A 154 -10.93 5.98 4.25
CA GLY A 154 -10.58 4.83 5.08
C GLY A 154 -11.71 3.80 5.26
N GLU A 155 -12.95 4.15 4.95
CA GLU A 155 -14.11 3.28 5.19
C GLU A 155 -13.95 1.87 4.60
N SER A 156 -13.49 1.78 3.35
CA SER A 156 -13.31 0.48 2.68
C SER A 156 -12.26 -0.41 3.37
N MET A 157 -11.14 0.18 3.80
CA MET A 157 -10.07 -0.54 4.49
C MET A 157 -10.48 -0.96 5.89
N LEU A 158 -11.17 -0.08 6.61
CA LEU A 158 -11.69 -0.35 7.96
C LEU A 158 -12.80 -1.39 7.95
N ASP A 159 -13.67 -1.42 6.92
CA ASP A 159 -14.67 -2.48 6.74
C ASP A 159 -14.00 -3.84 6.56
N VAL A 160 -12.96 -3.93 5.73
CA VAL A 160 -12.15 -5.13 5.57
C VAL A 160 -11.50 -5.54 6.90
N ALA A 161 -10.94 -4.60 7.65
CA ALA A 161 -10.34 -4.85 8.96
C ALA A 161 -11.36 -5.45 9.94
N LYS A 162 -12.57 -4.89 10.00
CA LYS A 162 -13.67 -5.42 10.81
C LYS A 162 -14.06 -6.83 10.42
N GLN A 163 -14.14 -7.12 9.12
CA GLN A 163 -14.45 -8.47 8.64
C GLN A 163 -13.37 -9.49 8.99
N LEU A 164 -12.07 -9.09 8.97
CA LEU A 164 -10.96 -9.94 9.40
C LEU A 164 -11.02 -10.22 10.90
N LYS A 165 -11.35 -9.22 11.73
CA LYS A 165 -11.57 -9.43 13.17
C LYS A 165 -12.76 -10.37 13.45
N ASN A 166 -13.85 -10.28 12.69
CA ASN A 166 -14.95 -11.22 12.77
C ASN A 166 -14.55 -12.67 12.42
N ARG A 167 -13.48 -12.83 11.62
CA ARG A 167 -12.84 -14.11 11.28
C ARG A 167 -11.73 -14.50 12.26
N LYS A 168 -11.65 -13.78 13.41
CA LYS A 168 -10.73 -14.02 14.52
C LYS A 168 -9.26 -13.79 14.18
N ALA A 169 -8.94 -12.87 13.27
CA ALA A 169 -7.57 -12.39 13.10
C ALA A 169 -7.03 -11.83 14.43
N ARG A 170 -5.77 -12.13 14.77
CA ARG A 170 -5.11 -11.69 16.00
C ARG A 170 -4.96 -10.17 16.00
N ARG A 171 -4.17 -9.63 15.07
CA ARG A 171 -3.94 -8.20 14.86
C ARG A 171 -4.15 -7.84 13.40
N VAL A 172 -4.60 -6.63 13.14
CA VAL A 172 -4.83 -6.13 11.77
C VAL A 172 -4.00 -4.88 11.56
N TYR A 173 -3.10 -4.93 10.59
CA TYR A 173 -2.26 -3.84 10.14
C TYR A 173 -2.78 -3.33 8.81
N CYS A 174 -2.87 -2.01 8.66
CA CYS A 174 -3.26 -1.36 7.41
C CYS A 174 -2.03 -0.67 6.82
N MET A 175 -1.68 -0.96 5.57
CA MET A 175 -0.57 -0.32 4.86
C MET A 175 -1.07 0.33 3.59
N CYS A 176 -0.68 1.58 3.35
CA CYS A 176 -0.90 2.20 2.05
C CYS A 176 0.15 3.27 1.76
N THR A 177 0.37 3.50 0.47
CA THR A 177 1.35 4.49 0.01
C THR A 177 0.88 5.90 0.33
N PHE A 178 -0.39 6.22 0.06
CA PHE A 178 -0.94 7.56 0.22
C PHE A 178 -2.04 7.60 1.28
N GLY A 179 -1.72 8.13 2.44
CA GLY A 179 -2.68 8.35 3.52
C GLY A 179 -3.28 9.76 3.44
N LEU A 180 -4.50 9.89 2.91
CA LEU A 180 -5.17 11.18 2.73
C LEU A 180 -6.12 11.52 3.89
N PHE A 181 -6.74 10.53 4.50
CA PHE A 181 -7.66 10.66 5.64
C PHE A 181 -8.70 11.77 5.44
N THR A 182 -9.36 11.79 4.28
CA THR A 182 -10.24 12.88 3.84
C THR A 182 -11.45 13.14 4.75
N ASN A 183 -11.85 12.14 5.55
CA ASN A 183 -12.97 12.23 6.50
C ASN A 183 -12.50 12.40 7.96
N GLY A 184 -11.23 12.78 8.18
CA GLY A 184 -10.65 12.92 9.51
C GLY A 184 -10.12 11.61 10.08
N LEU A 185 -9.72 11.65 11.36
CA LEU A 185 -9.05 10.55 12.04
C LEU A 185 -9.93 9.81 13.05
N GLU A 186 -11.12 10.37 13.37
CA GLU A 186 -11.99 9.90 14.44
C GLU A 186 -12.44 8.46 14.26
N LEU A 187 -12.68 8.05 13.00
CA LEU A 187 -13.08 6.68 12.69
C LEU A 187 -11.93 5.69 12.97
N PHE A 188 -10.69 6.07 12.65
CA PHE A 188 -9.50 5.26 12.96
C PHE A 188 -9.25 5.19 14.46
N ASP A 189 -9.41 6.31 15.19
CA ASP A 189 -9.31 6.35 16.64
C ASP A 189 -10.31 5.38 17.29
N GLN A 190 -11.55 5.33 16.77
CA GLN A 190 -12.59 4.42 17.27
C GLN A 190 -12.21 2.96 17.00
N TYR A 191 -11.80 2.62 15.77
CA TYR A 191 -11.44 1.26 15.40
C TYR A 191 -10.20 0.75 16.15
N TYR A 192 -9.26 1.64 16.46
CA TYR A 192 -8.13 1.31 17.33
C TYR A 192 -8.56 1.01 18.76
N LYS A 193 -9.41 1.87 19.36
CA LYS A 193 -9.98 1.65 20.71
C LYS A 193 -10.77 0.36 20.80
N ASP A 194 -11.50 0.00 19.76
CA ASP A 194 -12.27 -1.24 19.67
C ASP A 194 -11.39 -2.48 19.39
N GLY A 195 -10.07 -2.32 19.25
CA GLY A 195 -9.15 -3.41 18.95
C GLY A 195 -9.33 -4.03 17.57
N ILE A 196 -9.93 -3.29 16.62
CA ILE A 196 -10.17 -3.75 15.24
C ILE A 196 -8.91 -3.58 14.41
N ILE A 197 -8.20 -2.48 14.56
CA ILE A 197 -6.90 -2.24 13.94
C ILE A 197 -5.81 -2.12 14.99
N GLU A 198 -4.62 -2.61 14.67
CA GLU A 198 -3.43 -2.47 15.50
C GLU A 198 -2.62 -1.25 15.09
N LYS A 199 -2.38 -1.11 13.79
CA LYS A 199 -1.57 -0.01 13.25
C LYS A 199 -1.94 0.32 11.81
N VAL A 200 -1.81 1.61 11.49
CA VAL A 200 -1.90 2.13 10.11
C VAL A 200 -0.54 2.68 9.73
N ILE A 201 0.03 2.17 8.66
CA ILE A 201 1.35 2.58 8.16
C ILE A 201 1.14 3.24 6.80
N THR A 202 1.50 4.50 6.69
CA THR A 202 1.54 5.20 5.39
C THR A 202 2.89 5.84 5.14
N THR A 203 3.15 6.22 3.90
CA THR A 203 4.39 6.91 3.58
C THR A 203 4.28 8.42 3.82
N ASN A 204 5.42 9.08 3.94
CA ASN A 204 5.50 10.54 3.98
C ASN A 204 5.54 11.19 2.58
N LEU A 205 4.99 10.52 1.56
CA LEU A 205 4.81 11.09 0.22
C LEU A 205 3.65 12.10 0.15
N THR A 206 2.75 12.06 1.13
CA THR A 206 1.70 13.05 1.34
C THR A 206 1.96 13.81 2.62
N TYR A 207 1.37 15.00 2.74
CA TYR A 207 1.45 15.79 3.97
C TYR A 207 0.88 15.01 5.16
N GLN A 208 1.64 14.96 6.22
CA GLN A 208 1.28 14.31 7.48
C GLN A 208 1.18 15.37 8.58
N PRO A 209 -0.04 15.75 9.01
CA PRO A 209 -0.22 16.72 10.09
C PRO A 209 0.27 16.15 11.42
N GLU A 210 0.69 17.02 12.35
CA GLU A 210 1.18 16.63 13.68
C GLU A 210 0.16 15.82 14.46
N ASP A 211 -1.11 16.12 14.28
CA ASP A 211 -2.22 15.38 14.89
C ASP A 211 -2.22 13.90 14.46
N LEU A 212 -2.00 13.60 13.18
CA LEU A 212 -1.84 12.23 12.68
C LEU A 212 -0.59 11.56 13.25
N LEU A 213 0.54 12.27 13.24
CA LEU A 213 1.83 11.73 13.73
C LEU A 213 1.84 11.42 15.22
N SER A 214 0.96 12.05 15.99
CA SER A 214 0.82 11.82 17.43
C SER A 214 -0.04 10.60 17.80
N ARG A 215 -0.73 9.99 16.84
CA ARG A 215 -1.61 8.84 17.10
C ARG A 215 -0.83 7.56 17.38
N GLU A 216 -1.16 6.85 18.44
CA GLU A 216 -0.52 5.57 18.80
C GLU A 216 -0.70 4.50 17.72
N TRP A 217 -1.83 4.51 17.01
CA TRP A 217 -2.12 3.57 15.93
C TRP A 217 -1.41 3.92 14.62
N TYR A 218 -0.76 5.07 14.52
CA TYR A 218 -0.15 5.52 13.28
C TYR A 218 1.38 5.33 13.28
N ALA A 219 1.92 4.95 12.12
CA ALA A 219 3.35 4.91 11.88
C ALA A 219 3.69 5.41 10.47
N SER A 220 4.68 6.29 10.38
CA SER A 220 5.14 6.86 9.11
C SER A 220 6.32 6.07 8.54
N ALA A 221 6.17 5.57 7.31
CA ALA A 221 7.24 4.98 6.52
C ALA A 221 7.97 6.10 5.76
N ASP A 222 9.15 6.47 6.22
CA ASP A 222 9.92 7.59 5.68
C ASP A 222 10.67 7.21 4.39
N LEU A 223 10.33 7.90 3.28
CA LEU A 223 10.94 7.77 1.97
C LEU A 223 11.96 8.88 1.65
N SER A 224 12.15 9.86 2.52
CA SER A 224 12.96 11.06 2.24
C SER A 224 14.36 10.72 1.75
N LYS A 225 15.05 9.80 2.42
CA LYS A 225 16.39 9.34 2.01
C LYS A 225 16.35 8.62 0.66
N TYR A 226 15.30 7.84 0.40
CA TYR A 226 15.17 7.09 -0.84
C TYR A 226 14.97 8.03 -2.03
N ILE A 227 14.12 9.04 -1.87
CA ILE A 227 13.89 10.08 -2.89
C ILE A 227 15.17 10.87 -3.13
N ALA A 228 15.90 11.26 -2.07
CA ALA A 228 17.17 11.98 -2.21
C ALA A 228 18.20 11.18 -3.02
N LEU A 229 18.28 9.86 -2.81
CA LEU A 229 19.15 8.98 -3.59
C LEU A 229 18.73 8.89 -5.06
N LEU A 230 17.43 8.81 -5.34
CA LEU A 230 16.92 8.82 -6.72
C LEU A 230 17.29 10.13 -7.43
N ILE A 231 17.08 11.26 -6.78
CA ILE A 231 17.42 12.59 -7.33
C ILE A 231 18.93 12.69 -7.59
N ASP A 232 19.75 12.22 -6.65
CA ASP A 232 21.20 12.25 -6.77
C ASP A 232 21.69 11.43 -7.97
N HIS A 233 21.17 10.19 -8.14
CA HIS A 233 21.55 9.34 -9.27
C HIS A 233 21.11 9.92 -10.61
N LEU A 234 19.88 10.43 -10.69
CA LEU A 234 19.38 11.07 -11.91
C LEU A 234 20.17 12.33 -12.27
N ASN A 235 20.59 13.11 -11.27
CA ASN A 235 21.37 14.33 -11.49
C ASN A 235 22.79 14.05 -11.93
N HIS A 236 23.32 12.85 -11.70
CA HIS A 236 24.65 12.41 -12.10
C HIS A 236 24.64 11.41 -13.27
N ASP A 237 23.51 11.26 -13.96
CA ASP A 237 23.31 10.27 -15.04
C ASP A 237 23.71 8.84 -14.64
N ALA A 238 23.57 8.51 -13.35
CA ALA A 238 23.87 7.19 -12.82
C ALA A 238 22.68 6.25 -12.94
N SER A 239 22.95 4.95 -13.06
CA SER A 239 21.88 3.92 -13.07
C SER A 239 21.11 3.91 -11.75
N ILE A 240 19.79 3.85 -11.85
CA ILE A 240 18.89 3.68 -10.69
C ILE A 240 18.49 2.23 -10.45
N SER A 241 18.94 1.28 -11.27
CA SER A 241 18.53 -0.14 -11.20
C SER A 241 18.75 -0.74 -9.81
N ASP A 242 19.92 -0.50 -9.20
CA ASP A 242 20.25 -1.03 -7.86
C ASP A 242 19.42 -0.37 -6.75
N ILE A 243 18.87 0.82 -7.02
CA ILE A 243 17.96 1.51 -6.08
C ILE A 243 16.54 0.94 -6.22
N LEU A 244 16.13 0.60 -7.45
CA LEU A 244 14.80 0.07 -7.74
C LEU A 244 14.64 -1.38 -7.29
N ASP A 245 15.68 -2.22 -7.44
CA ASP A 245 15.64 -3.59 -6.93
C ASP A 245 15.95 -3.61 -5.42
N GLN A 246 14.89 -3.75 -4.65
CA GLN A 246 14.95 -3.78 -3.19
C GLN A 246 14.95 -5.20 -2.61
N THR A 247 14.89 -6.23 -3.44
CA THR A 247 14.64 -7.62 -3.01
C THR A 247 15.69 -8.11 -2.01
N GLU A 248 16.98 -7.99 -2.32
CA GLU A 248 18.05 -8.43 -1.42
C GLU A 248 18.05 -7.65 -0.10
N ARG A 249 17.80 -6.34 -0.16
CA ARG A 249 17.73 -5.48 1.04
C ARG A 249 16.55 -5.84 1.94
N ILE A 250 15.40 -6.19 1.35
CA ILE A 250 14.22 -6.67 2.07
C ILE A 250 14.55 -7.98 2.77
N GLN A 251 15.11 -8.96 2.05
CA GLN A 251 15.44 -10.27 2.61
C GLN A 251 16.49 -10.16 3.73
N ALA A 252 17.53 -9.37 3.54
CA ALA A 252 18.52 -9.11 4.58
C ALA A 252 17.88 -8.52 5.85
N ARG A 253 16.94 -7.59 5.69
CA ARG A 253 16.25 -6.97 6.82
C ARG A 253 15.34 -7.92 7.57
N ILE A 254 14.60 -8.78 6.86
CA ILE A 254 13.74 -9.81 7.46
C ILE A 254 14.60 -10.84 8.22
N ASN A 255 15.70 -11.28 7.61
CA ASN A 255 16.62 -12.24 8.24
C ASN A 255 17.27 -11.67 9.52
N GLU A 256 17.71 -10.41 9.49
CA GLU A 256 18.23 -9.72 10.69
C GLU A 256 17.19 -9.69 11.80
N TYR A 257 15.93 -9.39 11.45
CA TYR A 257 14.83 -9.37 12.40
C TYR A 257 14.59 -10.76 13.01
N LYS A 258 14.49 -11.82 12.19
CA LYS A 258 14.27 -13.20 12.65
C LYS A 258 15.39 -13.69 13.59
N VAL A 259 16.64 -13.40 13.25
CA VAL A 259 17.80 -13.78 14.09
C VAL A 259 17.73 -13.10 15.47
N LYS A 260 17.37 -11.83 15.53
CA LYS A 260 17.22 -11.09 16.81
C LYS A 260 16.11 -11.71 17.66
N HIS A 261 14.99 -12.10 17.08
CA HIS A 261 13.89 -12.76 17.82
C HIS A 261 14.28 -14.13 18.36
N THR A 262 14.90 -14.96 17.56
CA THR A 262 15.36 -16.30 18.00
C THR A 262 16.35 -16.21 19.17
N ILE A 263 17.18 -15.17 19.21
CA ILE A 263 18.13 -14.95 20.30
C ILE A 263 17.38 -14.53 21.59
N THR A 264 16.37 -13.67 21.50
CA THR A 264 15.60 -13.19 22.65
C THR A 264 14.83 -14.33 23.33
N GLU A 265 14.17 -15.19 22.56
CA GLU A 265 13.44 -16.36 23.08
C GLU A 265 14.34 -17.35 23.82
N ASN A 266 15.59 -17.54 23.37
CA ASN A 266 16.56 -18.43 24.03
C ASN A 266 17.16 -17.86 25.34
N TYR A 267 16.99 -16.58 25.64
CA TYR A 267 17.43 -15.97 26.89
C TYR A 267 16.29 -15.84 27.92
N GLU A 268 15.03 -15.97 27.52
CA GLU A 268 13.85 -15.92 28.38
C GLU A 268 13.31 -17.31 28.77
N SER A 269 13.83 -18.38 28.17
CA SER A 269 13.57 -19.79 28.49
C SER A 269 14.66 -20.36 29.42
#